data_ad8b8a2ab59527d298642f9f4305af97
#
_entry.id   ad8b8a2ab59527d298642f9f4305af97
#
_cell.length_a   1.000
_cell.length_b   1.000
_cell.length_c   1.000
_cell.angle_alpha   90.00
_cell.angle_beta   90.00
_cell.angle_gamma   90.00
#
_symmetry.space_group_name_H-M   'P 1'
#
loop_
_entity.id
_entity.type
_entity.pdbx_description
1 polymer ?
#
loop_
_entity_poly.entity_id
_entity_poly.type
_entity_poly.pdbx_seq_one_letter_code
_entity_poly.pdbx_strand_id
1 'polypeptide(L)'
;EDVDKPTSLNHLSFRVKTFDEVQEVKERLDSIDVQYLPLCHGNALSLYFNDPEGNGLEVFFDTPWDVAQPQGVVWDTNLTEKEALEWVERTFENEPKFAKREESDREFVNRK
;
A
#
# COMPACT_ATOMS: atom_id res chain seq x y z
N GLU A 1 -15.07 -1.64 -23.10
CA GLU A 1 -14.58 -1.31 -22.99
C GLU A 1 -13.96 -0.92 -22.89
N ASP A 2 -14.07 -0.57 -22.85
CA ASP A 2 -13.48 0.00 -22.85
C ASP A 2 -12.99 0.04 -22.53
N VAL A 3 -13.31 -0.12 -22.42
CA VAL A 3 -12.88 0.06 -22.10
C VAL A 3 -12.28 0.00 -21.76
N ASP A 4 -12.34 -0.49 -22.04
CA ASP A 4 -11.58 -0.38 -21.62
C ASP A 4 -11.17 0.37 -21.15
N LYS A 5 -11.93 0.52 -21.16
CA LYS A 5 -11.51 1.50 -20.63
C LYS A 5 -10.45 1.54 -19.73
N PRO A 6 -9.68 2.21 -19.77
CA PRO A 6 -8.59 1.82 -18.96
C PRO A 6 -8.90 2.01 -17.50
N THR A 7 -8.72 0.91 -16.78
CA THR A 7 -9.00 0.90 -15.35
C THR A 7 -8.14 1.90 -14.60
N SER A 8 -6.93 2.14 -15.08
CA SER A 8 -6.03 3.07 -14.39
C SER A 8 -6.60 4.47 -14.28
N LEU A 9 -7.49 4.84 -15.19
CA LEU A 9 -8.12 6.15 -15.15
C LEU A 9 -9.12 6.27 -14.03
N ASN A 10 -9.59 5.14 -13.50
CA ASN A 10 -10.57 5.11 -12.43
C ASN A 10 -9.95 4.75 -11.09
N HIS A 11 -8.63 4.65 -11.06
CA HIS A 11 -7.93 4.23 -9.85
C HIS A 11 -7.53 5.47 -9.04
N LEU A 12 -8.00 5.54 -7.80
CA LEU A 12 -7.65 6.61 -6.88
C LEU A 12 -6.83 6.06 -5.74
N SER A 13 -5.76 6.75 -5.41
CA SER A 13 -4.85 6.32 -4.34
C SER A 13 -4.87 7.35 -3.21
N PHE A 14 -4.99 6.86 -1.98
CA PHE A 14 -5.06 7.70 -0.80
C PHE A 14 -3.95 7.30 0.17
N ARG A 15 -3.06 8.24 0.46
CA ARG A 15 -2.01 8.02 1.46
C ARG A 15 -2.57 8.27 2.84
N VAL A 16 -2.30 7.35 3.76
CA VAL A 16 -2.61 7.57 5.17
C VAL A 16 -1.30 7.77 5.92
N LYS A 17 -1.37 8.39 7.08
CA LYS A 17 -0.19 8.77 7.83
C LYS A 17 0.30 7.70 8.78
N THR A 18 -0.59 6.81 9.20
CA THR A 18 -0.23 5.83 10.21
C THR A 18 -0.66 4.44 9.77
N PHE A 19 0.06 3.45 10.29
CA PHE A 19 -0.30 2.06 10.06
C PHE A 19 -1.69 1.76 10.61
N ASP A 20 -2.04 2.38 11.75
CA ASP A 20 -3.36 2.17 12.36
C ASP A 20 -4.48 2.58 11.42
N GLU A 21 -4.26 3.61 10.62
CA GLU A 21 -5.29 4.04 9.67
C GLU A 21 -5.54 2.98 8.59
N VAL A 22 -4.48 2.27 8.16
CA VAL A 22 -4.67 1.15 7.24
C VAL A 22 -5.52 0.08 7.90
N GLN A 23 -5.24 -0.21 9.17
CA GLN A 23 -5.99 -1.22 9.90
C GLN A 23 -7.46 -0.82 10.08
N GLU A 24 -7.71 0.46 10.27
CA GLU A 24 -9.09 0.95 10.38
C GLU A 24 -9.85 0.74 9.07
N VAL A 25 -9.19 1.00 7.95
CA VAL A 25 -9.81 0.76 6.64
C VAL A 25 -10.10 -0.72 6.47
N LYS A 26 -9.12 -1.57 6.81
CA LYS A 26 -9.31 -3.02 6.71
C LYS A 26 -10.52 -3.46 7.52
N GLU A 27 -10.63 -2.98 8.77
CA GLU A 27 -11.73 -3.37 9.63
C GLU A 27 -13.07 -2.88 9.08
N ARG A 28 -13.08 -1.70 8.50
CA ARG A 28 -14.29 -1.17 7.89
C ARG A 28 -14.70 -2.03 6.69
N LEU A 29 -13.74 -2.39 5.85
CA LEU A 29 -14.03 -3.24 4.69
C LEU A 29 -14.55 -4.60 5.12
N ASP A 30 -13.94 -5.17 6.15
CA ASP A 30 -14.41 -6.45 6.70
C ASP A 30 -15.85 -6.34 7.20
N SER A 31 -16.17 -5.22 7.87
CA SER A 31 -17.47 -5.06 8.49
C SER A 31 -18.59 -4.92 7.47
N ILE A 32 -18.28 -4.44 6.27
CA ILE A 32 -19.27 -4.29 5.20
C ILE A 32 -19.08 -5.33 4.11
N ASP A 33 -18.24 -6.32 4.37
CA ASP A 33 -18.06 -7.49 3.50
C ASP A 33 -17.55 -7.10 2.10
N VAL A 34 -16.64 -6.14 2.04
CA VAL A 34 -16.00 -5.75 0.79
C VAL A 34 -14.65 -6.44 0.69
N GLN A 35 -14.42 -7.12 -0.42
CA GLN A 35 -13.15 -7.80 -0.67
C GLN A 35 -12.05 -6.79 -0.94
N TYR A 36 -10.85 -7.11 -0.50
CA TYR A 36 -9.68 -6.26 -0.75
C TYR A 36 -8.45 -7.13 -0.98
N LEU A 37 -7.47 -6.54 -1.67
CA LEU A 37 -6.20 -7.19 -1.95
C LEU A 37 -5.10 -6.43 -1.24
N PRO A 38 -4.46 -7.03 -0.22
CA PRO A 38 -3.36 -6.37 0.47
C PRO A 38 -2.05 -6.63 -0.29
N LEU A 39 -1.50 -5.56 -0.88
CA LEU A 39 -0.24 -5.67 -1.62
C LEU A 39 0.82 -4.78 -0.98
N CYS A 40 2.03 -5.28 -0.92
CA CYS A 40 3.19 -4.54 -0.45
C CYS A 40 4.09 -4.28 -1.66
N HIS A 41 4.42 -3.02 -1.85
CA HIS A 41 5.33 -2.62 -2.93
C HIS A 41 6.76 -2.41 -2.43
N GLY A 42 7.04 -2.80 -1.20
CA GLY A 42 8.32 -2.57 -0.57
C GLY A 42 8.38 -1.19 0.06
N ASN A 43 8.01 -0.17 -0.70
CA ASN A 43 7.99 1.20 -0.19
C ASN A 43 6.63 1.59 0.38
N ALA A 44 5.64 0.73 0.28
CA ALA A 44 4.30 1.01 0.80
C ALA A 44 3.55 -0.28 1.08
N LEU A 45 2.70 -0.24 2.11
CA LEU A 45 1.75 -1.29 2.42
C LEU A 45 0.39 -0.78 1.98
N SER A 46 -0.28 -1.51 1.07
CA SER A 46 -1.48 -1.05 0.41
C SER A 46 -2.64 -2.00 0.57
N LEU A 47 -3.85 -1.44 0.52
CA LEU A 47 -5.08 -2.20 0.38
C LEU A 47 -5.76 -1.72 -0.88
N TYR A 48 -6.06 -2.64 -1.79
CA TYR A 48 -6.77 -2.35 -3.04
C TYR A 48 -8.18 -2.92 -2.96
N PHE A 49 -9.15 -2.12 -3.32
CA PHE A 49 -10.55 -2.56 -3.31
C PHE A 49 -11.35 -1.71 -4.29
N ASN A 50 -12.60 -2.09 -4.52
CA ASN A 50 -13.48 -1.35 -5.41
C ASN A 50 -14.61 -0.74 -4.62
N ASP A 51 -15.04 0.46 -5.03
CA ASP A 51 -16.24 1.05 -4.45
C ASP A 51 -17.47 0.40 -5.08
N PRO A 52 -18.69 0.71 -4.59
CA PRO A 52 -19.90 0.08 -5.12
C PRO A 52 -20.12 0.32 -6.61
N GLU A 53 -19.50 1.35 -7.15
CA GLU A 53 -19.66 1.67 -8.57
C GLU A 53 -18.56 1.04 -9.43
N GLY A 54 -17.68 0.25 -8.81
CA GLY A 54 -16.65 -0.44 -9.54
C GLY A 54 -15.37 0.33 -9.73
N ASN A 55 -15.24 1.51 -9.12
CA ASN A 55 -14.00 2.27 -9.22
C ASN A 55 -12.93 1.67 -8.33
N GLY A 56 -11.69 1.58 -8.85
CA GLY A 56 -10.57 1.05 -8.10
C GLY A 56 -10.04 2.06 -7.11
N LEU A 57 -9.83 1.62 -5.89
CA LEU A 57 -9.31 2.46 -4.81
C LEU A 57 -8.11 1.78 -4.17
N GLU A 58 -7.15 2.60 -3.75
CA GLU A 58 -5.99 2.12 -3.01
C GLU A 58 -5.79 3.01 -1.81
N VAL A 59 -5.64 2.40 -0.63
CA VAL A 59 -5.21 3.11 0.58
C VAL A 59 -3.83 2.58 0.92
N PHE A 60 -2.87 3.47 1.16
CA PHE A 60 -1.51 3.00 1.40
C PHE A 60 -0.80 3.81 2.47
N PHE A 61 0.16 3.14 3.11
CA PHE A 61 1.00 3.67 4.17
C PHE A 61 2.46 3.48 3.73
N ASP A 62 3.24 4.57 3.73
CA ASP A 62 4.64 4.50 3.32
C ASP A 62 5.47 3.76 4.36
N THR A 63 6.31 2.82 3.89
CA THR A 63 7.29 2.18 4.76
C THR A 63 8.57 3.02 4.78
N PRO A 64 9.49 2.74 5.70
CA PRO A 64 10.77 3.48 5.71
C PRO A 64 11.78 3.00 4.67
N TRP A 65 11.34 2.21 3.69
CA TRP A 65 12.25 1.60 2.72
C TRP A 65 12.00 2.11 1.31
N ASP A 66 13.08 2.13 0.51
CA ASP A 66 13.01 2.28 -0.94
C ASP A 66 13.44 0.99 -1.57
N VAL A 67 12.87 0.69 -2.74
CA VAL A 67 13.23 -0.50 -3.50
C VAL A 67 12.84 -0.27 -4.95
N ALA A 68 13.57 -0.88 -5.87
CA ALA A 68 13.25 -0.75 -7.30
C ALA A 68 11.85 -1.30 -7.56
N GLN A 69 11.08 -0.56 -8.35
CA GLN A 69 9.73 -0.96 -8.75
C GLN A 69 9.78 -1.55 -10.15
N PRO A 70 8.82 -2.37 -10.54
CA PRO A 70 7.58 -2.69 -9.80
C PRO A 70 7.78 -3.83 -8.80
N GLN A 71 7.06 -3.75 -7.70
CA GLN A 71 7.01 -4.80 -6.69
C GLN A 71 5.55 -4.99 -6.28
N GLY A 72 5.18 -6.22 -5.96
CA GLY A 72 3.83 -6.49 -5.49
C GLY A 72 3.77 -7.85 -4.83
N VAL A 73 3.77 -7.88 -3.50
CA VAL A 73 3.72 -9.11 -2.72
C VAL A 73 2.58 -8.98 -1.71
N VAL A 74 1.74 -10.00 -1.63
CA VAL A 74 0.64 -10.00 -0.67
C VAL A 74 1.21 -9.98 0.74
N TRP A 75 0.68 -9.09 1.59
CA TRP A 75 1.15 -9.00 2.96
C TRP A 75 0.02 -9.38 3.93
N ASP A 76 0.41 -9.78 5.13
CA ASP A 76 -0.52 -10.27 6.14
C ASP A 76 -1.02 -9.09 6.98
N THR A 77 -2.29 -8.76 6.81
CA THR A 77 -2.89 -7.61 7.49
C THR A 77 -3.14 -7.84 8.98
N ASN A 78 -2.86 -9.05 9.46
CA ASN A 78 -3.01 -9.34 10.90
C ASN A 78 -1.73 -9.07 11.70
N LEU A 79 -0.66 -8.66 11.03
CA LEU A 79 0.58 -8.32 11.70
C LEU A 79 0.46 -6.96 12.40
N THR A 80 1.23 -6.80 13.48
CA THR A 80 1.39 -5.47 14.08
C THR A 80 2.26 -4.63 13.15
N GLU A 81 2.32 -3.34 13.41
CA GLU A 81 3.17 -2.46 12.60
C GLU A 81 4.62 -2.94 12.63
N LYS A 82 5.14 -3.23 13.81
CA LYS A 82 6.52 -3.69 13.94
C LYS A 82 6.74 -4.96 13.13
N GLU A 83 5.85 -5.93 13.27
CA GLU A 83 5.96 -7.19 12.55
C GLU A 83 5.88 -6.98 11.04
N ALA A 84 4.98 -6.11 10.61
CA ALA A 84 4.81 -5.84 9.19
C ALA A 84 6.07 -5.21 8.59
N LEU A 85 6.63 -4.22 9.29
CA LEU A 85 7.84 -3.56 8.78
C LEU A 85 9.05 -4.47 8.78
N GLU A 86 9.17 -5.36 9.76
CA GLU A 86 10.24 -6.35 9.77
C GLU A 86 10.06 -7.33 8.61
N TRP A 87 8.82 -7.70 8.33
CA TRP A 87 8.54 -8.58 7.21
C TRP A 87 8.91 -7.90 5.88
N VAL A 88 8.61 -6.61 5.74
CA VAL A 88 8.97 -5.87 4.55
C VAL A 88 10.49 -5.90 4.34
N GLU A 89 11.23 -5.63 5.39
CA GLU A 89 12.69 -5.62 5.29
C GLU A 89 13.21 -6.99 4.84
N ARG A 90 12.75 -8.05 5.47
CA ARG A 90 13.21 -9.40 5.12
C ARG A 90 12.83 -9.77 3.69
N THR A 91 11.66 -9.33 3.26
CA THR A 91 11.14 -9.71 1.94
C THR A 91 11.89 -9.02 0.80
N PHE A 92 12.29 -7.76 1.02
CA PHE A 92 12.83 -6.94 -0.07
C PHE A 92 14.32 -6.62 0.09
N GLU A 93 14.97 -7.05 1.16
CA GLU A 93 16.35 -6.60 1.45
C GLU A 93 17.36 -6.96 0.36
N ASN A 94 17.06 -7.96 -0.45
CA ASN A 94 17.97 -8.38 -1.53
C ASN A 94 17.54 -7.83 -2.88
N GLU A 95 16.49 -7.02 -2.92
CA GLU A 95 16.04 -6.43 -4.18
C GLU A 95 16.89 -5.24 -4.57
N PRO A 96 17.00 -4.93 -5.88
CA PRO A 96 17.77 -3.77 -6.31
C PRO A 96 17.28 -2.49 -5.64
N LYS A 97 18.24 -1.64 -5.29
CA LYS A 97 17.97 -0.32 -4.72
C LYS A 97 17.27 -0.35 -3.37
N PHE A 98 17.27 -1.50 -2.70
CA PHE A 98 16.70 -1.55 -1.36
C PHE A 98 17.58 -0.74 -0.42
N ALA A 99 16.99 0.23 0.26
CA ALA A 99 17.72 1.10 1.19
C ALA A 99 16.71 1.80 2.09
N LYS A 100 17.20 2.25 3.24
CA LYS A 100 16.35 3.04 4.12
C LYS A 100 16.12 4.41 3.46
N ARG A 101 14.85 4.84 3.45
CA ARG A 101 14.48 6.10 2.85
C ARG A 101 15.05 7.25 3.70
N GLU A 102 15.58 8.28 3.01
CA GLU A 102 16.11 9.43 3.71
C GLU A 102 14.98 10.27 4.28
N GLU A 103 15.25 10.88 5.42
CA GLU A 103 14.27 11.73 6.07
C GLU A 103 13.82 12.87 5.16
N SER A 104 14.78 13.49 4.47
CA SER A 104 14.48 14.60 3.59
C SER A 104 13.60 14.17 2.43
N ASP A 105 13.83 12.98 1.92
CA ASP A 105 13.02 12.44 0.82
C ASP A 105 11.59 12.21 1.26
N ARG A 106 11.43 11.71 2.47
CA ARG A 106 10.09 11.47 3.02
C ARG A 106 9.33 12.77 3.18
N GLU A 107 10.01 13.81 3.67
CA GLU A 107 9.38 15.11 3.81
C GLU A 107 8.96 15.67 2.48
N PHE A 108 9.81 15.54 1.48
CA PHE A 108 9.49 16.01 0.15
C PHE A 108 8.25 15.32 -0.41
N VAL A 109 8.21 14.01 -0.27
CA VAL A 109 7.05 13.25 -0.74
C VAL A 109 5.79 13.70 -0.03
N ASN A 110 5.87 13.95 1.27
CA ASN A 110 4.70 14.34 2.05
C ASN A 110 4.15 15.70 1.66
N ARG A 111 4.98 16.56 1.09
CA ARG A 111 4.52 17.86 0.66
C ARG A 111 3.71 17.82 -0.62
N LYS A 112 3.82 16.74 -1.33
CA LYS A 112 3.07 16.58 -2.56
C LYS A 112 1.65 16.14 -2.30
#